data_c78939edefee65c8fe89e0a54e3dfbec
#
_entry.id   c78939edefee65c8fe89e0a54e3dfbec
#
_cell.length_a   1.000
_cell.length_b   1.000
_cell.length_c   1.000
_cell.angle_alpha   90.00
_cell.angle_beta   90.00
_cell.angle_gamma   90.00
#
_symmetry.space_group_name_H-M   'P 1'
#
loop_
_entity.id
_entity.type
_entity.pdbx_description
1 polymer ?
#
loop_
_entity_poly.entity_id
_entity_poly.type
_entity_poly.pdbx_seq_one_letter_code
_entity_poly.pdbx_strand_id
1 'polypeptide(L)'
;MTKALVLTALAVLCLGAHCRPIDGCVRGATRCSSNTAEICDADGSYHELADCDDVSERSGEPFVCAYVDETTEDGHITGHTCVPASEADAAAGGGR
;
A
#
# COMPACT_ATOMS: atom_id res chain seq x y z
N MET A 1 36.10 -27.92 -10.76
CA MET A 1 36.38 -27.02 -9.69
C MET A 1 35.72 -25.71 -9.94
N THR A 2 36.19 -25.03 -10.93
CA THR A 2 35.65 -23.73 -11.23
C THR A 2 34.16 -23.76 -11.50
N LYS A 3 33.71 -24.82 -12.08
CA LYS A 3 32.29 -24.93 -12.37
C LYS A 3 31.47 -24.93 -11.11
N ALA A 4 31.95 -25.63 -10.11
CA ALA A 4 31.21 -25.69 -8.87
C ALA A 4 31.11 -24.31 -8.24
N LEU A 5 32.17 -23.55 -8.35
CA LEU A 5 32.18 -22.21 -7.80
C LEU A 5 31.18 -21.33 -8.52
N VAL A 6 31.13 -21.47 -9.82
CA VAL A 6 30.21 -20.66 -10.62
C VAL A 6 28.78 -20.96 -10.23
N LEU A 7 28.47 -22.25 -10.08
CA LEU A 7 27.13 -22.65 -9.71
C LEU A 7 26.74 -22.08 -8.35
N THR A 8 27.69 -22.10 -7.44
CA THR A 8 27.40 -21.57 -6.13
C THR A 8 27.10 -20.10 -6.18
N ALA A 9 27.84 -19.38 -6.98
CA ALA A 9 27.63 -17.95 -7.12
C ALA A 9 26.26 -17.67 -7.66
N LEU A 10 25.84 -18.44 -8.63
CA LEU A 10 24.53 -18.25 -9.22
C LEU A 10 23.43 -18.47 -8.20
N ALA A 11 23.60 -19.50 -7.37
CA ALA A 11 22.61 -19.79 -6.37
C ALA A 11 22.48 -18.61 -5.40
N VAL A 12 23.60 -18.06 -5.02
CA VAL A 12 23.58 -16.92 -4.12
C VAL A 12 22.87 -15.73 -4.73
N LEU A 13 23.11 -15.51 -6.00
CA LEU A 13 22.46 -14.41 -6.68
C LEU A 13 20.96 -14.59 -6.74
N CYS A 14 20.53 -15.80 -7.00
CA CYS A 14 19.10 -16.09 -7.04
C CYS A 14 18.46 -15.82 -5.69
N LEU A 15 19.10 -16.24 -4.65
CA LEU A 15 18.57 -16.01 -3.32
C LEU A 15 18.52 -14.53 -3.03
N GLY A 16 19.53 -13.81 -3.43
CA GLY A 16 19.54 -12.38 -3.24
C GLY A 16 18.38 -11.72 -3.97
N ALA A 17 18.11 -12.18 -5.15
CA ALA A 17 17.03 -11.63 -5.93
C ALA A 17 15.69 -11.88 -5.26
N HIS A 18 15.54 -13.03 -4.67
CA HIS A 18 14.30 -13.35 -3.98
C HIS A 18 14.13 -12.57 -2.70
N CYS A 19 15.20 -12.36 -2.01
CA CYS A 19 15.15 -11.69 -0.73
C CYS A 19 14.91 -10.22 -0.88
N ARG A 20 15.27 -9.67 -2.04
CA ARG A 20 15.19 -8.30 -2.23
C ARG A 20 13.86 -7.67 -1.99
N PRO A 21 12.76 -8.31 -2.26
CA PRO A 21 11.45 -7.70 -2.08
C PRO A 21 11.13 -7.22 -0.69
N ILE A 22 11.99 -7.43 0.25
CA ILE A 22 11.77 -6.92 1.58
C ILE A 22 11.49 -5.43 1.56
N ASP A 23 12.18 -4.72 0.70
CA ASP A 23 11.99 -3.28 0.60
C ASP A 23 10.91 -2.91 -0.40
N GLY A 24 10.38 -3.89 -1.10
CA GLY A 24 9.37 -3.61 -2.09
C GLY A 24 7.98 -3.82 -1.54
N CYS A 25 7.01 -3.63 -2.37
CA CYS A 25 5.63 -3.84 -2.02
C CYS A 25 4.98 -4.73 -3.07
N VAL A 26 3.81 -5.23 -2.76
CA VAL A 26 3.06 -6.06 -3.69
C VAL A 26 2.16 -5.14 -4.50
N ARG A 27 2.23 -5.28 -5.81
CA ARG A 27 1.44 -4.44 -6.69
C ARG A 27 -0.02 -4.45 -6.27
N GLY A 28 -0.59 -3.27 -6.16
CA GLY A 28 -1.98 -3.11 -5.76
C GLY A 28 -2.18 -2.95 -4.26
N ALA A 29 -1.15 -3.21 -3.46
CA ALA A 29 -1.26 -3.01 -2.02
C ALA A 29 -1.34 -1.52 -1.73
N THR A 30 -2.04 -1.17 -0.67
CA THR A 30 -2.17 0.23 -0.28
C THR A 30 -1.75 0.40 1.16
N ARG A 31 -1.46 1.65 1.53
CA ARG A 31 -1.10 1.97 2.90
C ARG A 31 -1.34 3.45 3.15
N CYS A 32 -1.34 3.83 4.42
CA CYS A 32 -1.35 5.23 4.79
C CYS A 32 0.04 5.59 5.26
N SER A 33 0.57 6.70 4.76
CA SER A 33 1.84 7.24 5.21
C SER A 33 1.53 8.65 5.66
N SER A 34 1.54 8.88 6.97
CA SER A 34 1.01 10.09 7.56
C SER A 34 -0.45 10.20 7.13
N ASN A 35 -0.85 11.28 6.51
CA ASN A 35 -2.23 11.41 6.06
C ASN A 35 -2.34 11.30 4.54
N THR A 36 -1.46 10.50 3.94
CA THR A 36 -1.45 10.29 2.50
C THR A 36 -1.70 8.83 2.21
N ALA A 37 -2.64 8.56 1.33
CA ALA A 37 -2.88 7.20 0.87
C ALA A 37 -1.90 6.90 -0.25
N GLU A 38 -1.30 5.73 -0.20
CA GLU A 38 -0.32 5.32 -1.21
C GLU A 38 -0.67 3.96 -1.75
N ILE A 39 -0.29 3.72 -2.99
CA ILE A 39 -0.54 2.44 -3.63
C ILE A 39 0.76 1.91 -4.21
N CYS A 40 0.93 0.61 -4.13
CA CYS A 40 2.11 -0.04 -4.68
C CYS A 40 1.95 -0.20 -6.18
N ASP A 41 2.91 0.32 -6.92
CA ASP A 41 2.88 0.27 -8.36
C ASP A 41 3.66 -0.92 -8.88
N ALA A 42 3.65 -1.09 -10.18
CA ALA A 42 4.32 -2.22 -10.82
C ALA A 42 5.82 -2.20 -10.59
N ASP A 43 6.39 -1.05 -10.28
CA ASP A 43 7.83 -0.94 -10.04
C ASP A 43 8.24 -1.42 -8.64
N GLY A 44 7.28 -1.86 -7.83
CA GLY A 44 7.57 -2.34 -6.50
C GLY A 44 7.74 -1.24 -5.47
N SER A 45 7.31 -0.04 -5.79
CA SER A 45 7.41 1.11 -4.90
C SER A 45 6.03 1.70 -4.66
N TYR A 46 5.86 2.30 -3.48
CA TYR A 46 4.62 3.00 -3.19
C TYR A 46 4.66 4.39 -3.79
N HIS A 47 3.54 4.79 -4.35
CA HIS A 47 3.38 6.12 -4.93
C HIS A 47 2.13 6.75 -4.35
N GLU A 48 2.11 8.05 -4.30
CA GLU A 48 0.97 8.77 -3.74
C GLU A 48 -0.29 8.49 -4.55
N LEU A 49 -1.34 8.09 -3.85
CA LEU A 49 -2.64 7.89 -4.45
C LEU A 49 -3.50 9.11 -4.17
N ALA A 50 -3.48 9.60 -2.95
CA ALA A 50 -4.23 10.77 -2.56
C ALA A 50 -3.65 11.38 -1.29
N ASP A 51 -3.53 12.70 -1.28
CA ASP A 51 -3.08 13.42 -0.12
C ASP A 51 -4.33 13.91 0.62
N CYS A 52 -4.62 13.31 1.76
CA CYS A 52 -5.85 13.61 2.47
C CYS A 52 -5.89 15.01 3.05
N ASP A 53 -4.72 15.59 3.30
CA ASP A 53 -4.69 17.00 3.74
C ASP A 53 -5.15 17.91 2.60
N ASP A 54 -4.73 17.60 1.38
CA ASP A 54 -5.14 18.37 0.23
C ASP A 54 -6.64 18.22 -0.02
N VAL A 55 -7.15 17.00 0.13
CA VAL A 55 -8.58 16.75 -0.02
C VAL A 55 -9.34 17.53 1.03
N SER A 56 -8.82 17.58 2.26
CA SER A 56 -9.44 18.34 3.32
C SER A 56 -9.58 19.82 2.96
N GLU A 57 -8.50 20.39 2.43
CA GLU A 57 -8.53 21.79 2.06
C GLU A 57 -9.53 22.07 0.94
N ARG A 58 -9.57 21.20 -0.04
CA ARG A 58 -10.45 21.41 -1.18
C ARG A 58 -11.90 21.20 -0.84
N SER A 59 -12.20 20.26 0.02
CA SER A 59 -13.58 19.92 0.34
C SER A 59 -14.16 20.80 1.45
N GLY A 60 -13.30 21.41 2.26
CA GLY A 60 -13.77 22.22 3.37
C GLY A 60 -14.10 21.42 4.61
N GLU A 61 -13.79 20.14 4.63
CA GLU A 61 -13.99 19.32 5.82
C GLU A 61 -12.81 18.38 5.98
N PRO A 62 -12.55 17.89 7.20
CA PRO A 62 -11.39 17.05 7.42
C PRO A 62 -11.54 15.67 6.81
N PHE A 63 -10.52 15.27 6.07
CA PHE A 63 -10.39 13.92 5.53
C PHE A 63 -9.14 13.30 6.12
N VAL A 64 -9.16 12.00 6.34
CA VAL A 64 -8.03 11.27 6.87
C VAL A 64 -7.83 10.00 6.06
N CYS A 65 -6.59 9.52 6.05
CA CYS A 65 -6.29 8.27 5.37
C CYS A 65 -6.71 7.13 6.28
N ALA A 66 -7.51 6.20 5.74
CA ALA A 66 -8.01 5.08 6.50
C ALA A 66 -8.23 3.88 5.60
N TYR A 67 -8.27 2.71 6.21
CA TYR A 67 -8.56 1.49 5.48
C TYR A 67 -10.06 1.33 5.34
N VAL A 68 -10.52 1.01 4.15
CA VAL A 68 -11.93 0.77 3.90
C VAL A 68 -12.12 -0.65 3.39
N ASP A 69 -13.27 -1.20 3.70
CA ASP A 69 -13.62 -2.56 3.31
C ASP A 69 -15.13 -2.56 3.13
N GLU A 70 -15.56 -2.37 1.89
CA GLU A 70 -16.99 -2.23 1.58
C GLU A 70 -17.40 -3.14 0.45
N THR A 71 -18.63 -3.62 0.53
CA THR A 71 -19.22 -4.38 -0.55
C THR A 71 -20.24 -3.50 -1.24
N THR A 72 -20.10 -3.34 -2.54
CA THR A 72 -21.00 -2.52 -3.33
C THR A 72 -21.61 -3.37 -4.41
N GLU A 73 -22.52 -2.80 -5.19
CA GLU A 73 -23.13 -3.52 -6.29
C GLU A 73 -22.09 -3.96 -7.31
N ASP A 74 -21.03 -3.18 -7.43
CA ASP A 74 -19.98 -3.48 -8.41
C ASP A 74 -18.96 -4.48 -7.88
N GLY A 75 -19.04 -4.81 -6.61
CA GLY A 75 -18.12 -5.77 -6.03
C GLY A 75 -17.62 -5.32 -4.68
N HIS A 76 -16.51 -5.91 -4.26
CA HIS A 76 -15.92 -5.68 -2.95
C HIS A 76 -14.73 -4.75 -3.11
N ILE A 77 -14.72 -3.67 -2.35
CA ILE A 77 -13.67 -2.66 -2.41
C ILE A 77 -12.91 -2.65 -1.10
N THR A 78 -11.60 -2.82 -1.19
CA THR A 78 -10.75 -2.74 0.00
C THR A 78 -9.53 -1.91 -0.33
N GLY A 79 -8.97 -1.27 0.70
CA GLY A 79 -7.74 -0.52 0.54
C GLY A 79 -7.74 0.74 1.39
N HIS A 80 -6.65 1.47 1.31
CA HIS A 80 -6.50 2.72 2.03
C HIS A 80 -6.85 3.89 1.13
N THR A 81 -7.60 4.82 1.66
CA THR A 81 -7.99 5.99 0.89
C THR A 81 -8.37 7.11 1.86
N CYS A 82 -8.69 8.28 1.31
CA CYS A 82 -9.12 9.40 2.13
C CYS A 82 -10.60 9.29 2.39
N VAL A 83 -11.00 9.38 3.64
CA VAL A 83 -12.41 9.36 4.01
C VAL A 83 -12.67 10.53 4.96
N PRO A 84 -13.91 11.01 5.02
CA PRO A 84 -14.23 12.06 5.98
C PRO A 84 -13.87 11.58 7.38
N ALA A 85 -13.30 12.45 8.18
CA ALA A 85 -12.84 12.08 9.51
C ALA A 85 -13.97 11.45 10.35
N SER A 86 -15.18 11.93 10.20
CA SER A 86 -16.31 11.40 10.93
C SER A 86 -16.61 9.96 10.55
N GLU A 87 -16.39 9.62 9.28
CA GLU A 87 -16.62 8.25 8.82
C GLU A 87 -15.48 7.34 9.20
N ALA A 88 -14.27 7.90 9.30
CA ALA A 88 -13.13 7.12 9.72
C ALA A 88 -13.32 6.61 11.14
N ASP A 89 -13.86 7.45 12.02
CA ASP A 89 -14.11 7.04 13.39
C ASP A 89 -15.12 5.91 13.45
N ALA A 90 -16.17 6.03 12.64
CA ALA A 90 -17.19 5.00 12.58
C ALA A 90 -16.60 3.70 12.04
N ALA A 91 -15.81 3.80 11.00
CA ALA A 91 -15.19 2.63 10.40
C ALA A 91 -14.22 1.96 11.36
N ALA A 92 -13.43 2.75 12.04
CA ALA A 92 -12.48 2.21 13.02
C ALA A 92 -13.21 1.53 14.16
N GLY A 93 -14.29 2.15 14.63
CA GLY A 93 -15.08 1.56 15.69
C GLY A 93 -15.73 0.27 15.25
N GLY A 94 -16.27 0.25 14.04
CA GLY A 94 -16.91 -0.93 13.52
C GLY A 94 -15.93 -2.04 13.20
N GLY A 95 -14.69 -1.69 12.94
CA GLY A 95 -13.68 -2.67 12.60
C GLY A 95 -13.10 -3.42 13.78
N ARG A 96 -13.50 -3.09 14.97
CA ARG A 96 -12.95 -3.77 16.14
C ARG A 96 -13.76 -4.96 16.58
#